data_6383b32ce1208c019f8a2a5618f2de51
#
_entry.id   6383b32ce1208c019f8a2a5618f2de51
#
_cell.length_a   1.000
_cell.length_b   1.000
_cell.length_c   1.000
_cell.angle_alpha   90.00
_cell.angle_beta   90.00
_cell.angle_gamma   90.00
#
_symmetry.space_group_name_H-M   'P 1'
#
loop_
_entity.id
_entity.type
_entity.pdbx_description
1 polymer ?
#
loop_
_entity_poly.entity_id
_entity_poly.type
_entity_poly.pdbx_seq_one_letter_code
_entity_poly.pdbx_strand_id
1 'polypeptide(L)'
;MMPRKEAKRIDIALQGGGAHGAFTWGVLDRLLDDDRLEIVGVSGTSAGAMNATALIQGLASGGRAAAQALLRDFWSQVSAAARLSPIQRTFFDMLAGRWSLDLSPSFVVSQQLQRMFSPYQLNLLDINPLRDIVAAFYDFDIVNRAEDHKLFLSATNVRTGLPKVFRQPEISADALMASACLPFLFRAVEIDGEAYWDGGYMGNPPLFPLIDETDVRDTVIIQINPFERRELPKTAYEIENRLNEITFNASLIKELRAAYFLAEIIRHEGLEREAYRDARLHRIEAQQEMRKFSVSSKLNAEWPFLEHLH
;
A
#
# COMPACT_ATOMS: atom_id res chain seq x y z
N MET A 1 -4.85 -0.77 -42.43
CA MET A 1 -4.56 -0.41 -41.05
C MET A 1 -5.68 -1.03 -40.24
N MET A 2 -5.40 -2.07 -39.44
CA MET A 2 -6.43 -2.64 -38.56
C MET A 2 -6.80 -1.61 -37.50
N PRO A 3 -8.08 -1.43 -37.16
CA PRO A 3 -8.45 -0.54 -36.08
C PRO A 3 -7.72 -0.96 -34.80
N ARG A 4 -7.04 -0.03 -34.16
CA ARG A 4 -6.42 -0.25 -32.84
C ARG A 4 -7.56 -0.66 -31.89
N LYS A 5 -7.48 -1.85 -31.33
CA LYS A 5 -8.48 -2.32 -30.38
C LYS A 5 -8.48 -1.33 -29.21
N GLU A 6 -9.65 -0.83 -28.83
CA GLU A 6 -9.80 0.08 -27.72
C GLU A 6 -9.16 -0.53 -26.46
N ALA A 7 -8.37 0.26 -25.73
CA ALA A 7 -7.69 -0.21 -24.53
C ALA A 7 -8.72 -0.62 -23.48
N LYS A 8 -8.45 -1.69 -22.75
CA LYS A 8 -9.31 -2.12 -21.66
C LYS A 8 -9.09 -1.24 -20.45
N ARG A 9 -10.12 -0.54 -20.04
CA ARG A 9 -10.12 0.30 -18.84
C ARG A 9 -10.14 -0.57 -17.59
N ILE A 10 -9.26 -0.28 -16.66
CA ILE A 10 -9.12 -0.98 -15.38
C ILE A 10 -8.91 -0.01 -14.23
N ASP A 11 -9.39 -0.39 -13.05
CA ASP A 11 -9.00 0.20 -11.78
C ASP A 11 -7.95 -0.67 -11.10
N ILE A 12 -7.11 -0.06 -10.25
CA ILE A 12 -6.06 -0.78 -9.52
C ILE A 12 -6.17 -0.47 -8.03
N ALA A 13 -6.16 -1.52 -7.20
CA ALA A 13 -6.22 -1.41 -5.76
C ALA A 13 -4.93 -1.98 -5.12
N LEU A 14 -4.16 -1.12 -4.43
CA LEU A 14 -2.79 -1.39 -3.99
C LEU A 14 -2.73 -1.60 -2.48
N GLN A 15 -2.45 -2.84 -2.06
CA GLN A 15 -2.33 -3.17 -0.64
C GLN A 15 -1.07 -2.54 -0.01
N GLY A 16 -1.16 -2.13 1.25
CA GLY A 16 -0.05 -1.70 2.07
C GLY A 16 0.76 -2.87 2.64
N GLY A 17 2.02 -2.63 2.90
CA GLY A 17 2.91 -3.66 3.42
C GLY A 17 4.38 -3.24 3.61
N GLY A 18 4.67 -1.95 3.80
CA GLY A 18 6.03 -1.45 3.96
C GLY A 18 6.91 -1.76 2.75
N ALA A 19 8.14 -2.21 2.97
CA ALA A 19 9.09 -2.55 1.90
C ALA A 19 8.58 -3.64 0.94
N HIS A 20 7.63 -4.48 1.37
CA HIS A 20 6.97 -5.43 0.46
C HIS A 20 6.18 -4.75 -0.66
N GLY A 21 5.92 -3.45 -0.55
CA GLY A 21 5.36 -2.64 -1.65
C GLY A 21 6.23 -2.58 -2.90
N ALA A 22 7.49 -3.01 -2.85
CA ALA A 22 8.32 -3.18 -4.03
C ALA A 22 7.79 -4.30 -4.97
N PHE A 23 7.10 -5.32 -4.44
CA PHE A 23 6.36 -6.27 -5.27
C PHE A 23 5.26 -5.57 -6.08
N THR A 24 4.56 -4.62 -5.45
CA THR A 24 3.56 -3.79 -6.15
C THR A 24 4.22 -2.97 -7.26
N TRP A 25 5.41 -2.40 -7.02
CA TRP A 25 6.17 -1.71 -8.06
C TRP A 25 6.45 -2.62 -9.26
N GLY A 26 6.96 -3.84 -9.06
CA GLY A 26 7.21 -4.78 -10.16
C GLY A 26 5.95 -5.15 -10.96
N VAL A 27 4.83 -5.35 -10.26
CA VAL A 27 3.54 -5.62 -10.93
C VAL A 27 3.08 -4.40 -11.73
N LEU A 28 3.21 -3.17 -11.19
CA LEU A 28 2.84 -1.94 -11.89
C LEU A 28 3.70 -1.73 -13.13
N ASP A 29 5.02 -1.95 -13.05
CA ASP A 29 5.91 -1.86 -14.20
C ASP A 29 5.44 -2.81 -15.32
N ARG A 30 5.09 -4.04 -14.97
CA ARG A 30 4.58 -5.00 -15.96
C ARG A 30 3.22 -4.62 -16.54
N LEU A 31 2.32 -4.03 -15.76
CA LEU A 31 1.04 -3.54 -16.27
C LEU A 31 1.21 -2.31 -17.16
N LEU A 32 2.18 -1.44 -16.84
CA LEU A 32 2.52 -0.26 -17.65
C LEU A 32 3.16 -0.61 -19.00
N ASP A 33 3.79 -1.78 -19.15
CA ASP A 33 4.29 -2.29 -20.44
C ASP A 33 3.16 -2.70 -21.40
N ASP A 34 1.96 -2.95 -20.90
CA ASP A 34 0.84 -3.43 -21.70
C ASP A 34 -0.04 -2.26 -22.20
N ASP A 35 0.13 -1.85 -23.46
CA ASP A 35 -0.62 -0.76 -24.10
C ASP A 35 -2.11 -1.07 -24.34
N ARG A 36 -2.54 -2.31 -24.08
CA ARG A 36 -3.95 -2.73 -24.15
C ARG A 36 -4.74 -2.37 -22.89
N LEU A 37 -4.06 -1.91 -21.82
CA LEU A 37 -4.67 -1.51 -20.55
C LEU A 37 -4.67 0.01 -20.42
N GLU A 38 -5.73 0.57 -19.89
CA GLU A 38 -5.88 1.96 -19.48
C GLU A 38 -6.26 2.02 -18.01
N ILE A 39 -5.43 2.66 -17.20
CA ILE A 39 -5.64 2.80 -15.76
C ILE A 39 -6.50 4.04 -15.53
N VAL A 40 -7.66 3.88 -14.89
CA VAL A 40 -8.62 4.97 -14.63
C VAL A 40 -8.60 5.41 -13.18
N GLY A 41 -8.77 4.48 -12.26
CA GLY A 41 -8.75 4.75 -10.83
C GLY A 41 -7.69 3.92 -10.10
N VAL A 42 -7.08 4.51 -9.09
CA VAL A 42 -6.12 3.82 -8.24
C VAL A 42 -6.48 4.08 -6.78
N SER A 43 -6.62 3.02 -6.01
CA SER A 43 -6.69 3.12 -4.55
C SER A 43 -5.44 2.52 -3.91
N GLY A 44 -5.02 3.09 -2.78
CA GLY A 44 -3.83 2.60 -2.10
C GLY A 44 -3.83 2.88 -0.60
N THR A 45 -3.05 2.08 0.11
CA THR A 45 -2.87 2.20 1.55
C THR A 45 -1.40 2.03 1.90
N SER A 46 -0.85 2.92 2.76
CA SER A 46 0.55 2.82 3.22
C SER A 46 1.53 2.77 2.04
N ALA A 47 2.37 1.75 1.92
CA ALA A 47 3.24 1.58 0.75
C ALA A 47 2.45 1.53 -0.58
N GLY A 48 1.22 1.00 -0.56
CA GLY A 48 0.32 1.05 -1.71
C GLY A 48 -0.09 2.48 -2.06
N ALA A 49 -0.29 3.36 -1.07
CA ALA A 49 -0.56 4.79 -1.28
C ALA A 49 0.64 5.50 -1.92
N MET A 50 1.87 5.17 -1.49
CA MET A 50 3.09 5.70 -2.10
C MET A 50 3.20 5.31 -3.58
N ASN A 51 3.03 4.02 -3.89
CA ASN A 51 3.03 3.53 -5.27
C ASN A 51 1.91 4.15 -6.11
N ALA A 52 0.69 4.27 -5.55
CA ALA A 52 -0.45 4.89 -6.23
C ALA A 52 -0.17 6.35 -6.60
N THR A 53 0.41 7.11 -5.69
CA THR A 53 0.73 8.53 -5.92
C THR A 53 1.84 8.69 -6.97
N ALA A 54 2.91 7.87 -6.92
CA ALA A 54 3.96 7.86 -7.93
C ALA A 54 3.41 7.50 -9.33
N LEU A 55 2.52 6.50 -9.37
CA LEU A 55 1.86 6.06 -10.60
C LEU A 55 1.03 7.20 -11.23
N ILE A 56 0.14 7.83 -10.45
CA ILE A 56 -0.73 8.90 -10.94
C ILE A 56 0.09 10.13 -11.37
N GLN A 57 1.07 10.55 -10.55
CA GLN A 57 1.96 11.65 -10.91
C GLN A 57 2.68 11.38 -12.24
N GLY A 58 3.22 10.17 -12.40
CA GLY A 58 3.95 9.79 -13.61
C GLY A 58 3.05 9.76 -14.85
N LEU A 59 1.87 9.15 -14.72
CA LEU A 59 0.88 9.11 -15.80
C LEU A 59 0.47 10.52 -16.24
N ALA A 60 0.22 11.43 -15.29
CA ALA A 60 -0.19 12.80 -15.54
C ALA A 60 0.94 13.68 -16.11
N SER A 61 2.21 13.43 -15.74
CA SER A 61 3.35 14.27 -16.16
C SER A 61 4.03 13.81 -17.43
N GLY A 62 4.02 12.52 -17.77
CA GLY A 62 4.78 12.00 -18.92
C GLY A 62 4.36 10.59 -19.36
N GLY A 63 3.21 10.12 -18.87
CA GLY A 63 2.66 8.84 -19.24
C GLY A 63 3.38 7.65 -18.60
N ARG A 64 3.27 6.47 -19.22
CA ARG A 64 3.70 5.18 -18.68
C ARG A 64 5.18 5.14 -18.30
N ALA A 65 6.05 5.61 -19.18
CA ALA A 65 7.50 5.62 -18.94
C ALA A 65 7.89 6.52 -17.76
N ALA A 66 7.22 7.68 -17.61
CA ALA A 66 7.44 8.56 -16.45
C ALA A 66 6.92 7.91 -15.15
N ALA A 67 5.82 7.17 -15.21
CA ALA A 67 5.31 6.44 -14.06
C ALA A 67 6.28 5.33 -13.59
N GLN A 68 6.84 4.54 -14.52
CA GLN A 68 7.87 3.54 -14.21
C GLN A 68 9.12 4.19 -13.60
N ALA A 69 9.58 5.30 -14.17
CA ALA A 69 10.73 6.04 -13.64
C ALA A 69 10.47 6.55 -12.21
N LEU A 70 9.32 7.17 -11.95
CA LEU A 70 8.97 7.67 -10.62
C LEU A 70 8.83 6.55 -9.59
N LEU A 71 8.24 5.41 -9.94
CA LEU A 71 8.17 4.25 -9.05
C LEU A 71 9.58 3.78 -8.65
N ARG A 72 10.47 3.63 -9.61
CA ARG A 72 11.87 3.24 -9.35
C ARG A 72 12.61 4.27 -8.48
N ASP A 73 12.47 5.55 -8.81
CA ASP A 73 13.14 6.64 -8.10
C ASP A 73 12.65 6.75 -6.65
N PHE A 74 11.35 6.59 -6.40
CA PHE A 74 10.79 6.54 -5.05
C PHE A 74 11.45 5.44 -4.21
N TRP A 75 11.45 4.20 -4.71
CA TRP A 75 12.05 3.08 -3.97
C TRP A 75 13.56 3.21 -3.81
N SER A 76 14.25 3.85 -4.78
CA SER A 76 15.67 4.18 -4.67
C SER A 76 15.95 5.17 -3.53
N GLN A 77 15.13 6.22 -3.39
CA GLN A 77 15.27 7.20 -2.31
C GLN A 77 14.95 6.58 -0.95
N VAL A 78 13.89 5.77 -0.85
CA VAL A 78 13.56 5.03 0.36
C VAL A 78 14.72 4.12 0.78
N SER A 79 15.33 3.41 -0.17
CA SER A 79 16.49 2.57 0.10
C SER A 79 17.72 3.38 0.53
N ALA A 80 17.97 4.51 -0.11
CA ALA A 80 19.09 5.38 0.26
C ALA A 80 18.96 5.90 1.70
N ALA A 81 17.75 6.32 2.10
CA ALA A 81 17.46 6.75 3.47
C ALA A 81 17.58 5.60 4.48
N ALA A 82 17.15 4.40 4.11
CA ALA A 82 17.22 3.22 4.97
C ALA A 82 18.67 2.83 5.33
N ARG A 83 19.66 3.18 4.51
CA ARG A 83 21.09 2.95 4.83
C ARG A 83 21.56 3.68 6.09
N LEU A 84 20.88 4.77 6.44
CA LEU A 84 21.17 5.56 7.63
C LEU A 84 20.39 5.07 8.87
N SER A 85 19.48 4.12 8.69
CA SER A 85 18.73 3.53 9.79
C SER A 85 19.65 2.69 10.69
N PRO A 86 19.49 2.80 12.03
CA PRO A 86 20.18 1.89 12.96
C PRO A 86 19.64 0.46 12.89
N ILE A 87 18.46 0.26 12.29
CA ILE A 87 17.84 -1.07 12.16
C ILE A 87 18.22 -1.66 10.81
N GLN A 88 19.19 -2.57 10.82
CA GLN A 88 19.69 -3.25 9.64
C GLN A 88 19.87 -4.73 9.92
N ARG A 89 19.97 -5.55 8.87
CA ARG A 89 20.27 -6.98 8.99
C ARG A 89 21.65 -7.19 9.61
N THR A 90 21.80 -8.27 10.35
CA THR A 90 23.12 -8.71 10.83
C THR A 90 23.96 -9.29 9.70
N PHE A 91 25.27 -9.32 9.89
CA PHE A 91 26.18 -9.99 8.95
C PHE A 91 25.77 -11.46 8.73
N PHE A 92 25.32 -12.15 9.78
CA PHE A 92 24.88 -13.54 9.69
C PHE A 92 23.57 -13.70 8.88
N ASP A 93 22.66 -12.73 8.96
CA ASP A 93 21.44 -12.73 8.12
C ASP A 93 21.80 -12.56 6.66
N MET A 94 22.75 -11.67 6.35
CA MET A 94 23.21 -11.45 4.97
C MET A 94 23.88 -12.73 4.42
N LEU A 95 24.73 -13.39 5.21
CA LEU A 95 25.42 -14.62 4.81
C LEU A 95 24.42 -15.78 4.60
N ALA A 96 23.37 -15.84 5.40
CA ALA A 96 22.31 -16.85 5.30
C ALA A 96 21.23 -16.52 4.26
N GLY A 97 21.34 -15.41 3.53
CA GLY A 97 20.34 -14.96 2.56
C GLY A 97 18.99 -14.61 3.18
N ARG A 98 18.94 -14.27 4.46
CA ARG A 98 17.71 -13.90 5.17
C ARG A 98 17.40 -12.43 5.00
N TRP A 99 16.17 -12.09 4.66
CA TRP A 99 15.72 -10.71 4.51
C TRP A 99 15.04 -10.14 5.76
N SER A 100 14.78 -10.97 6.76
CA SER A 100 14.17 -10.55 8.04
C SER A 100 15.16 -9.74 8.89
N LEU A 101 14.60 -8.89 9.76
CA LEU A 101 15.35 -8.15 10.78
C LEU A 101 15.26 -8.81 12.16
N ASP A 102 14.73 -10.04 12.23
CA ASP A 102 14.36 -10.73 13.46
C ASP A 102 15.54 -10.95 14.41
N LEU A 103 16.75 -11.14 13.85
CA LEU A 103 17.99 -11.30 14.61
C LEU A 103 18.79 -9.99 14.77
N SER A 104 18.28 -8.87 14.24
CA SER A 104 18.89 -7.57 14.42
C SER A 104 18.78 -7.09 15.88
N PRO A 105 19.87 -6.90 16.62
CA PRO A 105 19.79 -6.46 18.02
C PRO A 105 19.07 -5.11 18.17
N SER A 106 19.32 -4.19 17.25
CA SER A 106 18.65 -2.88 17.24
C SER A 106 17.14 -2.98 16.99
N PHE A 107 16.70 -3.91 16.12
CA PHE A 107 15.28 -4.19 15.91
C PHE A 107 14.64 -4.76 17.16
N VAL A 108 15.26 -5.77 17.80
CA VAL A 108 14.74 -6.41 19.01
C VAL A 108 14.62 -5.37 20.15
N VAL A 109 15.65 -4.56 20.36
CA VAL A 109 15.62 -3.50 21.38
C VAL A 109 14.54 -2.47 21.06
N SER A 110 14.43 -2.02 19.80
CA SER A 110 13.39 -1.08 19.36
C SER A 110 11.99 -1.64 19.64
N GLN A 111 11.75 -2.91 19.30
CA GLN A 111 10.46 -3.57 19.54
C GLN A 111 10.12 -3.66 21.04
N GLN A 112 11.10 -3.94 21.91
CA GLN A 112 10.87 -3.95 23.36
C GLN A 112 10.55 -2.54 23.89
N LEU A 113 11.26 -1.52 23.41
CA LEU A 113 10.98 -0.13 23.79
C LEU A 113 9.58 0.31 23.35
N GLN A 114 9.15 -0.05 22.14
CA GLN A 114 7.81 0.26 21.62
C GLN A 114 6.68 -0.43 22.39
N ARG A 115 6.95 -1.54 23.08
CA ARG A 115 5.99 -2.20 23.98
C ARG A 115 5.84 -1.47 25.32
N MET A 116 6.87 -0.72 25.73
CA MET A 116 6.91 -0.02 27.02
C MET A 116 6.57 1.46 26.91
N PHE A 117 6.88 2.07 25.77
CA PHE A 117 6.78 3.51 25.57
C PHE A 117 6.08 3.82 24.24
N SER A 118 5.28 4.86 24.23
CA SER A 118 4.64 5.36 23.02
C SER A 118 5.61 6.18 22.15
N PRO A 119 5.31 6.39 20.86
CA PRO A 119 6.10 7.29 20.02
C PRO A 119 6.11 8.74 20.53
N TYR A 120 5.11 9.15 21.30
CA TYR A 120 5.10 10.46 21.95
C TYR A 120 6.17 10.62 23.05
N GLN A 121 6.64 9.51 23.61
CA GLN A 121 7.69 9.46 24.62
C GLN A 121 9.07 9.19 24.02
N LEU A 122 9.15 8.35 22.98
CA LEU A 122 10.42 7.94 22.35
C LEU A 122 10.90 8.92 21.26
N ASN A 123 9.97 9.50 20.50
CA ASN A 123 10.26 10.42 19.40
C ASN A 123 9.73 11.83 19.70
N LEU A 124 10.39 12.52 20.64
CA LEU A 124 9.97 13.86 21.08
C LEU A 124 10.06 14.91 19.97
N LEU A 125 10.99 14.74 19.03
CA LEU A 125 11.20 15.65 17.90
C LEU A 125 10.35 15.30 16.67
N ASP A 126 9.54 14.25 16.75
CA ASP A 126 8.70 13.76 15.65
C ASP A 126 9.47 13.51 14.34
N ILE A 127 10.67 12.94 14.48
CA ILE A 127 11.54 12.64 13.33
C ILE A 127 10.92 11.48 12.53
N ASN A 128 10.65 11.73 11.26
CA ASN A 128 10.17 10.74 10.32
C ASN A 128 10.82 10.93 8.94
N PRO A 129 11.90 10.22 8.64
CA PRO A 129 12.63 10.36 7.35
C PRO A 129 11.75 10.10 6.12
N LEU A 130 10.71 9.26 6.24
CA LEU A 130 9.78 9.03 5.14
C LEU A 130 8.98 10.29 4.81
N ARG A 131 8.65 11.12 5.80
CA ARG A 131 7.95 12.39 5.60
C ARG A 131 8.77 13.34 4.72
N ASP A 132 10.07 13.44 5.00
CA ASP A 132 10.97 14.31 4.23
C ASP A 132 11.08 13.85 2.77
N ILE A 133 11.17 12.52 2.56
CA ILE A 133 11.15 11.94 1.21
C ILE A 133 9.84 12.28 0.52
N VAL A 134 8.70 12.00 1.14
CA VAL A 134 7.37 12.22 0.57
C VAL A 134 7.16 13.68 0.19
N ALA A 135 7.51 14.61 1.08
CA ALA A 135 7.33 16.05 0.85
C ALA A 135 8.21 16.59 -0.28
N ALA A 136 9.41 16.02 -0.46
CA ALA A 136 10.36 16.46 -1.48
C ALA A 136 10.16 15.77 -2.84
N PHE A 137 9.61 14.56 -2.84
CA PHE A 137 9.53 13.69 -4.02
C PHE A 137 8.26 13.91 -4.84
N TYR A 138 7.11 14.06 -4.18
CA TYR A 138 5.83 14.16 -4.88
C TYR A 138 5.45 15.60 -5.20
N ASP A 139 5.02 15.84 -6.44
CA ASP A 139 4.36 17.06 -6.87
C ASP A 139 2.84 16.90 -6.71
N PHE A 140 2.34 17.33 -5.55
CA PHE A 140 0.92 17.22 -5.22
C PHE A 140 0.02 18.08 -6.10
N ASP A 141 0.54 19.14 -6.73
CA ASP A 141 -0.21 19.94 -7.70
C ASP A 141 -0.52 19.13 -8.97
N ILE A 142 0.48 18.38 -9.49
CA ILE A 142 0.27 17.47 -10.62
C ILE A 142 -0.73 16.38 -10.24
N VAL A 143 -0.55 15.74 -9.08
CA VAL A 143 -1.43 14.67 -8.61
C VAL A 143 -2.87 15.14 -8.48
N ASN A 144 -3.10 16.29 -7.86
CA ASN A 144 -4.44 16.81 -7.61
C ASN A 144 -5.14 17.35 -8.87
N ARG A 145 -4.39 17.67 -9.94
CA ARG A 145 -4.92 18.11 -11.23
C ARG A 145 -5.03 17.00 -12.27
N ALA A 146 -4.73 15.76 -11.90
CA ALA A 146 -4.81 14.60 -12.80
C ALA A 146 -6.27 14.19 -13.06
N GLU A 147 -6.99 14.94 -13.92
CA GLU A 147 -8.43 14.74 -14.20
C GLU A 147 -8.73 13.37 -14.84
N ASP A 148 -7.79 12.82 -15.63
CA ASP A 148 -7.95 11.55 -16.33
C ASP A 148 -7.81 10.33 -15.41
N HIS A 149 -7.30 10.53 -14.18
CA HIS A 149 -7.00 9.46 -13.25
C HIS A 149 -7.51 9.79 -11.84
N LYS A 150 -8.28 8.90 -11.24
CA LYS A 150 -8.75 9.06 -9.85
C LYS A 150 -7.81 8.40 -8.86
N LEU A 151 -7.53 9.09 -7.76
CA LEU A 151 -6.67 8.60 -6.67
C LEU A 151 -7.41 8.59 -5.34
N PHE A 152 -7.34 7.46 -4.64
CA PHE A 152 -7.97 7.23 -3.35
C PHE A 152 -6.95 6.69 -2.35
N LEU A 153 -6.71 7.40 -1.24
CA LEU A 153 -5.78 7.00 -0.20
C LEU A 153 -6.52 6.75 1.10
N SER A 154 -6.33 5.57 1.70
CA SER A 154 -6.99 5.20 2.94
C SER A 154 -6.16 5.56 4.17
N ALA A 155 -6.79 6.12 5.18
CA ALA A 155 -6.27 6.25 6.55
C ALA A 155 -7.35 5.82 7.56
N THR A 156 -6.96 5.62 8.81
CA THR A 156 -7.87 5.29 9.91
C THR A 156 -8.00 6.49 10.84
N ASN A 157 -9.21 7.03 11.01
CA ASN A 157 -9.45 8.08 11.99
C ASN A 157 -9.33 7.49 13.40
N VAL A 158 -8.43 8.06 14.20
CA VAL A 158 -8.10 7.52 15.54
C VAL A 158 -9.26 7.65 16.52
N ARG A 159 -10.04 8.73 16.41
CA ARG A 159 -11.10 9.04 17.38
C ARG A 159 -12.35 8.21 17.14
N THR A 160 -12.70 7.99 15.86
CA THR A 160 -13.94 7.30 15.49
C THR A 160 -13.74 5.83 15.16
N GLY A 161 -12.50 5.41 14.84
CA GLY A 161 -12.18 4.08 14.31
C GLY A 161 -12.68 3.85 12.88
N LEU A 162 -13.18 4.89 12.20
CA LEU A 162 -13.72 4.78 10.83
C LEU A 162 -12.62 5.01 9.79
N PRO A 163 -12.77 4.42 8.56
CA PRO A 163 -11.90 4.74 7.45
C PRO A 163 -12.12 6.19 6.99
N LYS A 164 -11.04 6.90 6.70
CA LYS A 164 -11.01 8.13 5.91
C LYS A 164 -10.39 7.79 4.56
N VAL A 165 -11.07 8.15 3.49
CA VAL A 165 -10.52 8.09 2.14
C VAL A 165 -10.24 9.50 1.69
N PHE A 166 -8.95 9.83 1.52
CA PHE A 166 -8.52 11.06 0.87
C PHE A 166 -8.61 10.89 -0.64
N ARG A 167 -9.07 11.91 -1.33
CA ARG A 167 -9.20 11.96 -2.79
C ARG A 167 -8.79 13.33 -3.31
N GLN A 168 -8.55 13.45 -4.61
CA GLN A 168 -8.28 14.76 -5.22
C GLN A 168 -9.46 15.72 -4.96
N PRO A 169 -9.21 16.97 -4.58
CA PRO A 169 -7.90 17.64 -4.44
C PRO A 169 -7.27 17.56 -3.02
N GLU A 170 -7.66 16.63 -2.14
CA GLU A 170 -7.19 16.51 -0.75
C GLU A 170 -5.82 15.81 -0.63
N ILE A 171 -5.25 15.32 -1.72
CA ILE A 171 -4.00 14.55 -1.69
C ILE A 171 -2.84 15.46 -1.32
N SER A 172 -2.12 15.10 -0.26
CA SER A 172 -1.02 15.88 0.29
C SER A 172 0.01 14.98 0.96
N ALA A 173 1.16 15.55 1.33
CA ALA A 173 2.16 14.83 2.11
C ALA A 173 1.55 14.29 3.42
N ASP A 174 0.72 15.07 4.09
CA ASP A 174 0.06 14.64 5.32
C ASP A 174 -0.93 13.50 5.08
N ALA A 175 -1.68 13.52 3.97
CA ALA A 175 -2.58 12.41 3.61
C ALA A 175 -1.81 11.11 3.35
N LEU A 176 -0.66 11.16 2.64
CA LEU A 176 0.21 10.02 2.46
C LEU A 176 0.79 9.52 3.78
N MET A 177 1.28 10.43 4.61
CA MET A 177 1.83 10.08 5.92
C MET A 177 0.78 9.52 6.87
N ALA A 178 -0.46 10.03 6.84
CA ALA A 178 -1.60 9.47 7.57
C ALA A 178 -1.87 8.02 7.14
N SER A 179 -1.85 7.77 5.82
CA SER A 179 -2.04 6.42 5.25
C SER A 179 -0.95 5.43 5.68
N ALA A 180 0.26 5.90 6.03
CA ALA A 180 1.41 5.07 6.42
C ALA A 180 1.82 5.21 7.90
N CYS A 181 0.98 5.83 8.72
CA CYS A 181 1.28 6.10 10.13
C CYS A 181 1.03 4.89 11.02
N LEU A 182 2.03 4.05 11.21
CA LEU A 182 1.96 2.93 12.16
C LEU A 182 1.99 3.45 13.61
N PRO A 183 0.97 3.14 14.45
CA PRO A 183 0.75 3.79 15.74
C PRO A 183 1.82 3.54 16.81
N PHE A 184 2.60 2.47 16.68
CA PHE A 184 3.71 2.18 17.60
C PHE A 184 5.05 2.77 17.14
N LEU A 185 5.13 3.24 15.88
CA LEU A 185 6.35 3.83 15.32
C LEU A 185 6.29 5.36 15.27
N PHE A 186 5.12 5.92 14.97
CA PHE A 186 4.95 7.35 14.72
C PHE A 186 3.77 7.92 15.49
N ARG A 187 3.84 9.22 15.78
CA ARG A 187 2.69 9.97 16.30
C ARG A 187 1.59 9.99 15.26
N ALA A 188 0.33 10.06 15.69
CA ALA A 188 -0.79 10.24 14.77
C ALA A 188 -0.60 11.50 13.92
N VAL A 189 -0.92 11.39 12.63
CA VAL A 189 -0.89 12.56 11.73
C VAL A 189 -2.17 13.34 11.92
N GLU A 190 -2.06 14.64 12.20
CA GLU A 190 -3.20 15.52 12.38
C GLU A 190 -3.49 16.30 11.09
N ILE A 191 -4.73 16.21 10.61
CA ILE A 191 -5.23 16.93 9.43
C ILE A 191 -6.60 17.52 9.79
N ASP A 192 -6.76 18.83 9.69
CA ASP A 192 -8.00 19.54 9.95
C ASP A 192 -8.61 19.25 11.35
N GLY A 193 -7.75 19.09 12.37
CA GLY A 193 -8.14 18.80 13.73
C GLY A 193 -8.53 17.36 14.04
N GLU A 194 -8.44 16.46 13.06
CA GLU A 194 -8.61 15.02 13.20
C GLU A 194 -7.28 14.30 13.16
N ALA A 195 -7.16 13.19 13.92
CA ALA A 195 -5.94 12.40 14.01
C ALA A 195 -6.07 11.08 13.25
N TYR A 196 -5.03 10.69 12.54
CA TYR A 196 -5.04 9.53 11.66
C TYR A 196 -3.88 8.57 11.91
N TRP A 197 -4.19 7.29 11.81
CA TRP A 197 -3.24 6.17 11.71
C TRP A 197 -3.32 5.50 10.35
N ASP A 198 -2.40 4.54 10.11
CA ASP A 198 -2.31 3.74 8.89
C ASP A 198 -3.68 3.19 8.47
N GLY A 199 -3.97 3.35 7.19
CA GLY A 199 -5.22 2.86 6.60
C GLY A 199 -5.33 1.34 6.60
N GLY A 200 -4.23 0.63 6.83
CA GLY A 200 -4.19 -0.83 6.89
C GLY A 200 -5.14 -1.46 7.90
N TYR A 201 -5.57 -0.71 8.89
CA TYR A 201 -6.54 -1.19 9.88
C TYR A 201 -7.99 -1.20 9.36
N MET A 202 -8.36 -0.27 8.46
CA MET A 202 -9.77 -0.08 8.05
C MET A 202 -10.03 -0.17 6.55
N GLY A 203 -9.00 -0.03 5.69
CA GLY A 203 -9.13 -0.15 4.23
C GLY A 203 -7.77 -0.47 3.59
N ASN A 204 -7.50 -1.74 3.27
CA ASN A 204 -6.17 -2.16 2.81
C ASN A 204 -6.19 -3.10 1.60
N PRO A 205 -6.34 -2.59 0.39
CA PRO A 205 -6.74 -1.23 0.00
C PRO A 205 -8.26 -1.03 0.07
N PRO A 206 -8.77 0.21 0.05
CA PRO A 206 -10.19 0.46 -0.07
C PRO A 206 -10.67 0.16 -1.50
N LEU A 207 -11.69 -0.68 -1.67
CA LEU A 207 -12.26 -1.04 -2.99
C LEU A 207 -13.48 -0.19 -3.32
N PHE A 208 -14.30 0.16 -2.31
CA PHE A 208 -15.55 0.87 -2.53
C PHE A 208 -15.42 2.20 -3.26
N PRO A 209 -14.38 3.05 -3.01
CA PRO A 209 -14.23 4.28 -3.77
C PRO A 209 -14.04 4.04 -5.27
N LEU A 210 -13.37 2.95 -5.66
CA LEU A 210 -13.23 2.57 -7.07
C LEU A 210 -14.57 2.12 -7.65
N ILE A 211 -15.33 1.30 -6.91
CA ILE A 211 -16.64 0.80 -7.36
C ILE A 211 -17.64 1.94 -7.50
N ASP A 212 -17.64 2.89 -6.55
CA ASP A 212 -18.65 3.92 -6.46
C ASP A 212 -18.34 5.15 -7.35
N GLU A 213 -17.05 5.50 -7.52
CA GLU A 213 -16.65 6.78 -8.08
C GLU A 213 -15.96 6.67 -9.46
N THR A 214 -15.64 5.45 -9.95
CA THR A 214 -15.21 5.24 -11.35
C THR A 214 -16.34 4.65 -12.17
N ASP A 215 -16.20 4.64 -13.51
CA ASP A 215 -17.11 3.98 -14.42
C ASP A 215 -16.58 2.61 -14.92
N VAL A 216 -15.53 2.10 -14.27
CA VAL A 216 -14.83 0.86 -14.62
C VAL A 216 -15.44 -0.34 -13.90
N ARG A 217 -15.50 -1.49 -14.57
CA ARG A 217 -15.99 -2.75 -14.00
C ARG A 217 -14.88 -3.66 -13.50
N ASP A 218 -13.71 -3.56 -14.08
CA ASP A 218 -12.60 -4.47 -13.83
C ASP A 218 -11.59 -3.81 -12.88
N THR A 219 -11.51 -4.29 -11.64
CA THR A 219 -10.55 -3.83 -10.62
C THR A 219 -9.48 -4.88 -10.39
N VAL A 220 -8.22 -4.52 -10.57
CA VAL A 220 -7.05 -5.36 -10.30
C VAL A 220 -6.52 -5.06 -8.91
N ILE A 221 -6.57 -6.04 -8.02
CA ILE A 221 -6.08 -5.93 -6.65
C ILE A 221 -4.67 -6.51 -6.59
N ILE A 222 -3.67 -5.70 -6.21
CA ILE A 222 -2.31 -6.17 -5.98
C ILE A 222 -2.17 -6.44 -4.49
N GLN A 223 -2.14 -7.73 -4.13
CA GLN A 223 -2.14 -8.20 -2.75
C GLN A 223 -0.73 -8.59 -2.31
N ILE A 224 -0.28 -8.00 -1.21
CA ILE A 224 1.04 -8.23 -0.61
C ILE A 224 0.96 -9.23 0.55
N ASN A 225 -0.02 -9.05 1.45
CA ASN A 225 -0.11 -9.85 2.67
C ASN A 225 -0.79 -11.20 2.38
N PRO A 226 -0.17 -12.35 2.70
CA PRO A 226 -0.79 -13.66 2.50
C PRO A 226 -2.09 -13.81 3.29
N PHE A 227 -3.14 -14.35 2.65
CA PHE A 227 -4.38 -14.68 3.37
C PHE A 227 -4.22 -15.92 4.23
N GLU A 228 -3.46 -16.89 3.76
CA GLU A 228 -3.33 -18.20 4.40
C GLU A 228 -1.91 -18.49 4.85
N ARG A 229 -1.80 -19.12 6.02
CA ARG A 229 -0.62 -19.80 6.50
C ARG A 229 -0.99 -21.25 6.79
N ARG A 230 -0.20 -22.20 6.27
CA ARG A 230 -0.47 -23.64 6.49
C ARG A 230 -0.15 -24.08 7.92
N GLU A 231 0.89 -23.50 8.49
CA GLU A 231 1.36 -23.86 9.82
C GLU A 231 0.72 -23.00 10.89
N LEU A 232 0.35 -23.63 12.00
CA LEU A 232 -0.16 -22.93 13.16
C LEU A 232 1.00 -22.22 13.88
N PRO A 233 0.93 -20.91 14.14
CA PRO A 233 1.95 -20.20 14.90
C PRO A 233 2.01 -20.71 16.34
N LYS A 234 3.22 -21.01 16.84
CA LYS A 234 3.44 -21.59 18.18
C LYS A 234 4.28 -20.70 19.07
N THR A 235 5.12 -19.86 18.53
CA THR A 235 5.91 -18.89 19.28
C THR A 235 5.21 -17.55 19.37
N ALA A 236 5.50 -16.75 20.41
CA ALA A 236 4.94 -15.40 20.54
C ALA A 236 5.19 -14.54 19.29
N TYR A 237 6.37 -14.66 18.71
CA TYR A 237 6.75 -13.98 17.50
C TYR A 237 5.92 -14.40 16.27
N GLU A 238 5.73 -15.71 16.05
CA GLU A 238 4.89 -16.22 14.96
C GLU A 238 3.42 -15.81 15.13
N ILE A 239 2.94 -15.78 16.38
CA ILE A 239 1.59 -15.32 16.72
C ILE A 239 1.45 -13.83 16.38
N GLU A 240 2.41 -12.99 16.77
CA GLU A 240 2.40 -11.55 16.46
C GLU A 240 2.41 -11.29 14.96
N ASN A 241 3.28 -12.00 14.21
CA ASN A 241 3.33 -11.95 12.76
C ASN A 241 1.97 -12.30 12.13
N ARG A 242 1.34 -13.38 12.62
CA ARG A 242 0.05 -13.81 12.08
C ARG A 242 -1.09 -12.84 12.43
N LEU A 243 -1.09 -12.28 13.62
CA LEU A 243 -2.05 -11.25 14.02
C LEU A 243 -1.92 -10.01 13.13
N ASN A 244 -0.70 -9.57 12.81
CA ASN A 244 -0.48 -8.47 11.88
C ASN A 244 -1.08 -8.78 10.50
N GLU A 245 -0.80 -9.96 9.92
CA GLU A 245 -1.36 -10.36 8.62
C GLU A 245 -2.90 -10.41 8.63
N ILE A 246 -3.49 -10.99 9.69
CA ILE A 246 -4.95 -11.07 9.83
C ILE A 246 -5.55 -9.67 9.92
N THR A 247 -4.97 -8.80 10.74
CA THR A 247 -5.47 -7.44 10.93
C THR A 247 -5.42 -6.65 9.62
N PHE A 248 -4.28 -6.68 8.92
CA PHE A 248 -4.10 -5.95 7.66
C PHE A 248 -4.85 -6.54 6.46
N ASN A 249 -5.35 -7.76 6.57
CA ASN A 249 -6.21 -8.38 5.56
C ASN A 249 -7.71 -8.27 5.88
N ALA A 250 -8.07 -7.98 7.12
CA ALA A 250 -9.45 -8.09 7.60
C ALA A 250 -10.42 -7.18 6.83
N SER A 251 -10.01 -5.94 6.54
CA SER A 251 -10.82 -5.00 5.75
C SER A 251 -10.99 -5.48 4.32
N LEU A 252 -9.91 -5.88 3.64
CA LEU A 252 -9.95 -6.38 2.27
C LEU A 252 -10.86 -7.60 2.14
N ILE A 253 -10.77 -8.56 3.05
CA ILE A 253 -11.63 -9.76 3.04
C ILE A 253 -13.11 -9.36 3.17
N LYS A 254 -13.44 -8.39 4.01
CA LYS A 254 -14.81 -7.89 4.18
C LYS A 254 -15.30 -7.19 2.93
N GLU A 255 -14.49 -6.33 2.33
CA GLU A 255 -14.84 -5.61 1.10
C GLU A 255 -14.99 -6.55 -0.10
N LEU A 256 -14.10 -7.55 -0.26
CA LEU A 256 -14.22 -8.59 -1.28
C LEU A 256 -15.54 -9.35 -1.14
N ARG A 257 -15.90 -9.74 0.09
CA ARG A 257 -17.15 -10.46 0.36
C ARG A 257 -18.37 -9.60 0.06
N ALA A 258 -18.34 -8.32 0.44
CA ALA A 258 -19.45 -7.38 0.18
C ALA A 258 -19.59 -7.10 -1.32
N ALA A 259 -18.50 -6.87 -2.05
CA ALA A 259 -18.52 -6.66 -3.49
C ALA A 259 -19.03 -7.91 -4.24
N TYR A 260 -18.58 -9.11 -3.83
CA TYR A 260 -19.06 -10.37 -4.40
C TYR A 260 -20.57 -10.56 -4.18
N PHE A 261 -21.05 -10.32 -2.96
CA PHE A 261 -22.48 -10.43 -2.63
C PHE A 261 -23.32 -9.44 -3.43
N LEU A 262 -22.86 -8.20 -3.58
CA LEU A 262 -23.53 -7.19 -4.40
C LEU A 262 -23.58 -7.60 -5.87
N ALA A 263 -22.48 -8.10 -6.41
CA ALA A 263 -22.42 -8.59 -7.79
C ALA A 263 -23.36 -9.78 -8.05
N GLU A 264 -23.54 -10.67 -7.07
CA GLU A 264 -24.52 -11.75 -7.15
C GLU A 264 -25.96 -11.21 -7.20
N ILE A 265 -26.32 -10.26 -6.32
CA ILE A 265 -27.66 -9.64 -6.31
C ILE A 265 -27.93 -8.96 -7.67
N ILE A 266 -26.98 -8.16 -8.17
CA ILE A 266 -27.14 -7.46 -9.44
C ILE A 266 -27.41 -8.46 -10.58
N ARG A 267 -26.67 -9.56 -10.66
CA ARG A 267 -26.81 -10.59 -11.69
C ARG A 267 -28.12 -11.36 -11.58
N HIS A 268 -28.55 -11.72 -10.36
CA HIS A 268 -29.77 -12.52 -10.15
C HIS A 268 -31.04 -11.71 -10.31
N GLU A 269 -31.05 -10.48 -9.86
CA GLU A 269 -32.26 -9.62 -9.87
C GLU A 269 -32.33 -8.71 -11.11
N GLY A 270 -31.32 -8.77 -12.00
CA GLY A 270 -31.27 -7.91 -13.18
C GLY A 270 -31.20 -6.40 -12.86
N LEU A 271 -30.67 -6.05 -11.69
CA LEU A 271 -30.63 -4.69 -11.16
C LEU A 271 -29.48 -3.86 -11.72
N GLU A 272 -28.91 -4.25 -12.85
CA GLU A 272 -27.81 -3.49 -13.47
C GLU A 272 -28.32 -2.11 -13.89
N ARG A 273 -27.86 -1.07 -13.17
CA ARG A 273 -28.12 0.34 -13.44
C ARG A 273 -26.81 1.10 -13.40
N GLU A 274 -26.80 2.35 -13.86
CA GLU A 274 -25.62 3.22 -13.74
C GLU A 274 -25.05 3.28 -12.29
N ALA A 275 -25.93 3.23 -11.29
CA ALA A 275 -25.58 3.26 -9.87
C ALA A 275 -25.14 1.89 -9.28
N TYR A 276 -25.42 0.76 -9.97
CA TYR A 276 -25.10 -0.57 -9.46
C TYR A 276 -24.46 -1.40 -10.57
N ARG A 277 -23.15 -1.55 -10.52
CA ARG A 277 -22.39 -2.26 -11.55
C ARG A 277 -21.90 -3.61 -11.04
N ASP A 278 -21.88 -4.59 -11.92
CA ASP A 278 -21.23 -5.89 -11.69
C ASP A 278 -19.70 -5.67 -11.66
N ALA A 279 -19.14 -5.41 -10.48
CA ALA A 279 -17.71 -5.25 -10.30
C ALA A 279 -16.99 -6.60 -10.46
N ARG A 280 -15.96 -6.61 -11.31
CA ARG A 280 -15.12 -7.78 -11.57
C ARG A 280 -13.78 -7.60 -10.88
N LEU A 281 -13.55 -8.39 -9.85
CA LEU A 281 -12.34 -8.28 -9.05
C LEU A 281 -11.31 -9.32 -9.52
N HIS A 282 -10.14 -8.84 -9.91
CA HIS A 282 -8.99 -9.64 -10.33
C HIS A 282 -7.91 -9.47 -9.28
N ARG A 283 -7.24 -10.55 -8.90
CA ARG A 283 -6.21 -10.51 -7.86
C ARG A 283 -4.87 -11.00 -8.38
N ILE A 284 -3.84 -10.17 -8.19
CA ILE A 284 -2.44 -10.51 -8.42
C ILE A 284 -1.77 -10.66 -7.06
N GLU A 285 -1.19 -11.83 -6.80
CA GLU A 285 -0.55 -12.15 -5.53
C GLU A 285 0.64 -13.09 -5.72
N ALA A 286 1.63 -12.98 -4.84
CA ALA A 286 2.78 -13.89 -4.77
C ALA A 286 2.79 -14.63 -3.43
N GLN A 287 1.67 -15.29 -3.05
CA GLN A 287 1.51 -15.89 -1.71
C GLN A 287 2.64 -16.83 -1.32
N GLN A 288 3.14 -17.67 -2.24
CA GLN A 288 4.20 -18.63 -1.93
C GLN A 288 5.52 -17.93 -1.57
N GLU A 289 5.85 -16.85 -2.26
CA GLU A 289 7.05 -16.06 -1.99
C GLU A 289 6.87 -15.20 -0.73
N MET A 290 5.75 -14.48 -0.63
CA MET A 290 5.46 -13.60 0.51
C MET A 290 5.36 -14.35 1.85
N ARG A 291 4.96 -15.63 1.84
CA ARG A 291 4.96 -16.49 3.05
C ARG A 291 6.36 -16.76 3.62
N LYS A 292 7.42 -16.60 2.82
CA LYS A 292 8.82 -16.78 3.27
C LYS A 292 9.31 -15.63 4.13
N PHE A 293 8.60 -14.48 4.08
CA PHE A 293 9.00 -13.27 4.77
C PHE A 293 8.23 -13.10 6.08
N SER A 294 8.93 -12.59 7.10
CA SER A 294 8.35 -12.17 8.37
C SER A 294 7.88 -10.71 8.31
N VAL A 295 7.10 -10.28 9.31
CA VAL A 295 6.64 -8.89 9.39
C VAL A 295 7.82 -7.92 9.53
N SER A 296 8.92 -8.30 10.17
CA SER A 296 10.10 -7.44 10.32
C SER A 296 10.73 -7.07 8.99
N SER A 297 10.67 -7.94 7.97
CA SER A 297 11.19 -7.64 6.62
C SER A 297 10.43 -6.52 5.91
N LYS A 298 9.21 -6.18 6.36
CA LYS A 298 8.49 -4.98 5.88
C LYS A 298 9.21 -3.67 6.19
N LEU A 299 10.14 -3.69 7.16
CA LEU A 299 10.99 -2.55 7.51
C LEU A 299 12.37 -2.62 6.83
N ASN A 300 12.66 -3.68 6.09
CA ASN A 300 13.91 -3.82 5.36
C ASN A 300 13.79 -3.19 3.97
N ALA A 301 14.30 -1.97 3.82
CA ALA A 301 14.33 -1.28 2.52
C ALA A 301 15.72 -1.32 1.86
N GLU A 302 16.51 -2.35 2.12
CA GLU A 302 17.76 -2.55 1.39
C GLU A 302 17.50 -2.77 -0.10
N TRP A 303 18.26 -2.08 -0.96
CA TRP A 303 18.05 -2.14 -2.41
C TRP A 303 18.02 -3.56 -2.99
N PRO A 304 18.94 -4.49 -2.62
CA PRO A 304 18.89 -5.87 -3.11
C PRO A 304 17.61 -6.62 -2.71
N PHE A 305 16.98 -6.25 -1.58
CA PHE A 305 15.71 -6.83 -1.18
C PHE A 305 14.55 -6.27 -1.99
N LEU A 306 14.56 -4.96 -2.23
CA LEU A 306 13.54 -4.32 -3.08
C LEU A 306 13.60 -4.85 -4.51
N GLU A 307 14.80 -5.04 -5.08
CA GLU A 307 15.00 -5.67 -6.40
C GLU A 307 14.56 -7.15 -6.42
N HIS A 308 14.73 -7.86 -5.33
CA HIS A 308 14.26 -9.25 -5.22
C HIS A 308 12.73 -9.34 -5.21
N LEU A 309 12.05 -8.33 -4.67
CA LEU A 309 10.59 -8.25 -4.62
C LEU A 309 10.00 -7.74 -5.93
N HIS A 310 10.68 -6.82 -6.61
CA HIS A 310 10.35 -6.29 -7.94
C HIS A 310 10.49 -7.35 -9.01
#